data_3113f83ceacbd88473d825565673c323
#
_entry.id   3113f83ceacbd88473d825565673c323
#
_cell.length_a   1.000
_cell.length_b   1.000
_cell.length_c   1.000
_cell.angle_alpha   90.00
_cell.angle_beta   90.00
_cell.angle_gamma   90.00
#
_symmetry.space_group_name_H-M   'P 1'
#
loop_
_entity.id
_entity.type
_entity.pdbx_description
1 polymer ?
#
loop_
_entity_poly.entity_id
_entity_poly.type
_entity_poly.pdbx_seq_one_letter_code
_entity_poly.pdbx_strand_id
1 'polypeptide(L)'
;MASFEDFKKLDLRIGKVLSVENHPNADKLFIIKIDIGGEIKQSVAGLKPYFQPEQLLNKQVPVVANLEPAILRGVESQVMIMVVTDLAPETTPKTLHLLIPEKEVPVGSKIS
;
A
#
# COMPACT_ATOMS: atom_id res chain seq x y z
N MET A 1 -2.45 -14.47 -19.49
CA MET A 1 -1.48 -13.38 -19.37
C MET A 1 -2.19 -12.04 -19.51
N ALA A 2 -1.68 -11.02 -18.85
CA ALA A 2 -2.25 -9.68 -18.96
C ALA A 2 -1.77 -8.98 -20.23
N SER A 3 -2.69 -8.29 -20.92
CA SER A 3 -2.35 -7.47 -22.07
C SER A 3 -2.00 -6.04 -21.60
N PHE A 4 -1.47 -5.24 -22.53
CA PHE A 4 -1.26 -3.82 -22.23
C PHE A 4 -2.57 -3.11 -21.90
N GLU A 5 -3.65 -3.50 -22.58
CA GLU A 5 -4.98 -2.94 -22.30
C GLU A 5 -5.44 -3.26 -20.88
N ASP A 6 -5.12 -4.44 -20.38
CA ASP A 6 -5.42 -4.79 -18.97
C ASP A 6 -4.63 -3.91 -18.01
N PHE A 7 -3.36 -3.67 -18.31
CA PHE A 7 -2.51 -2.79 -17.49
C PHE A 7 -3.04 -1.36 -17.46
N LYS A 8 -3.53 -0.86 -18.60
CA LYS A 8 -4.06 0.51 -18.71
C LYS A 8 -5.31 0.75 -17.87
N LYS A 9 -6.01 -0.30 -17.45
CA LYS A 9 -7.17 -0.18 -16.58
C LYS A 9 -6.79 0.20 -15.16
N LEU A 10 -5.55 -0.03 -14.76
CA LEU A 10 -5.10 0.26 -13.40
C LEU A 10 -4.61 1.71 -13.30
N ASP A 11 -5.02 2.38 -12.23
CA ASP A 11 -4.52 3.69 -11.88
C ASP A 11 -3.44 3.50 -10.82
N LEU A 12 -2.18 3.47 -11.27
CA LEU A 12 -1.03 3.29 -10.39
C LEU A 12 -0.37 4.63 -10.12
N ARG A 13 -0.22 4.96 -8.85
CA ARG A 13 0.36 6.25 -8.44
C ARG A 13 1.34 6.07 -7.29
N ILE A 14 2.18 7.08 -7.09
CA ILE A 14 2.94 7.19 -5.85
C ILE A 14 2.08 7.96 -4.86
N GLY A 15 1.75 7.32 -3.74
CA GLY A 15 1.03 7.93 -2.62
C GLY A 15 1.97 8.18 -1.46
N LYS A 16 1.59 9.09 -0.57
CA LYS A 16 2.34 9.36 0.66
C LYS A 16 1.55 8.89 1.86
N VAL A 17 2.16 8.08 2.68
CA VAL A 17 1.53 7.58 3.92
C VAL A 17 1.44 8.72 4.93
N LEU A 18 0.21 9.06 5.33
CA LEU A 18 -0.05 10.15 6.27
C LEU A 18 -0.24 9.66 7.70
N SER A 19 -0.86 8.50 7.89
CA SER A 19 -1.06 7.91 9.21
C SER A 19 -1.13 6.40 9.13
N VAL A 20 -0.76 5.75 10.22
CA VAL A 20 -0.79 4.29 10.37
C VAL A 20 -1.39 3.99 11.72
N GLU A 21 -2.52 3.30 11.75
CA GLU A 21 -3.22 2.95 12.98
C GLU A 21 -3.47 1.45 13.03
N ASN A 22 -3.57 0.90 14.23
CA ASN A 22 -3.97 -0.49 14.42
C ASN A 22 -5.44 -0.66 14.08
N HIS A 23 -5.78 -1.74 13.41
CA HIS A 23 -7.18 -2.10 13.18
C HIS A 23 -7.79 -2.54 14.53
N PRO A 24 -8.98 -2.02 14.89
CA PRO A 24 -9.56 -2.34 16.21
C PRO A 24 -10.01 -3.80 16.36
N ASN A 25 -10.27 -4.49 15.26
CA ASN A 25 -10.84 -5.84 15.28
C ASN A 25 -9.98 -6.88 14.54
N ALA A 26 -8.74 -6.55 14.21
CA ALA A 26 -7.86 -7.47 13.47
C ALA A 26 -6.40 -7.22 13.84
N ASP A 27 -5.78 -8.22 14.48
CA ASP A 27 -4.42 -8.07 15.03
C ASP A 27 -3.32 -7.91 14.00
N LYS A 28 -3.57 -8.31 12.75
CA LYS A 28 -2.53 -8.30 11.70
C LYS A 28 -2.71 -7.17 10.70
N LEU A 29 -3.70 -6.31 10.91
CA LEU A 29 -4.02 -5.26 9.95
C LEU A 29 -3.70 -3.87 10.50
N PHE A 30 -3.17 -3.02 9.60
CA PHE A 30 -3.09 -1.58 9.80
C PHE A 30 -4.19 -0.90 9.00
N ILE A 31 -4.68 0.23 9.51
CA ILE A 31 -5.49 1.18 8.77
C ILE A 31 -4.56 2.34 8.40
N ILE A 32 -4.37 2.55 7.11
CA ILE A 32 -3.38 3.50 6.61
C ILE A 32 -4.08 4.56 5.77
N LYS A 33 -3.87 5.83 6.12
CA LYS A 33 -4.35 6.96 5.33
C LYS A 33 -3.25 7.39 4.39
N ILE A 34 -3.60 7.55 3.11
CA ILE A 34 -2.63 7.81 2.05
C ILE A 34 -3.11 8.97 1.19
N ASP A 35 -2.25 9.98 1.02
CA ASP A 35 -2.47 11.03 0.04
C ASP A 35 -2.07 10.47 -1.32
N ILE A 36 -3.03 10.40 -2.25
CA ILE A 36 -2.80 9.86 -3.59
C ILE A 36 -2.76 10.95 -4.67
N GLY A 37 -2.57 12.20 -4.25
CA GLY A 37 -2.52 13.34 -5.15
C GLY A 37 -3.87 14.03 -5.24
N GLY A 38 -4.13 14.98 -4.33
CA GLY A 38 -5.36 15.74 -4.31
C GLY A 38 -6.50 15.11 -3.52
N GLU A 39 -6.35 13.87 -3.06
CA GLU A 39 -7.33 13.26 -2.15
C GLU A 39 -6.65 12.25 -1.25
N ILE A 40 -7.28 12.00 -0.10
CA ILE A 40 -6.79 11.05 0.88
C ILE A 40 -7.67 9.80 0.82
N LYS A 41 -7.04 8.65 0.65
CA LYS A 41 -7.72 7.36 0.62
C LYS A 41 -7.21 6.47 1.76
N GLN A 42 -7.98 5.45 2.07
CA GLN A 42 -7.67 4.51 3.14
C GLN A 42 -7.34 3.14 2.59
N SER A 43 -6.27 2.56 3.12
CA SER A 43 -5.90 1.18 2.84
C SER A 43 -5.93 0.39 4.14
N VAL A 44 -6.57 -0.76 4.12
CA VAL A 44 -6.51 -1.73 5.23
C VAL A 44 -5.57 -2.83 4.74
N ALA A 45 -4.42 -2.97 5.41
CA ALA A 45 -3.34 -3.80 4.88
C ALA A 45 -2.74 -4.71 5.95
N GLY A 46 -2.43 -5.95 5.54
CA GLY A 46 -1.82 -6.97 6.40
C GLY A 46 -0.34 -6.74 6.63
N LEU A 47 0.06 -5.52 6.94
CA LEU A 47 1.46 -5.14 7.09
C LEU A 47 1.94 -5.10 8.54
N LYS A 48 1.03 -5.17 9.50
CA LYS A 48 1.38 -5.04 10.91
C LYS A 48 2.40 -6.07 11.41
N PRO A 49 2.36 -7.34 10.98
CA PRO A 49 3.38 -8.30 11.42
C PRO A 49 4.78 -8.01 10.89
N TYR A 50 4.90 -7.16 9.86
CA TYR A 50 6.15 -6.97 9.13
C TYR A 50 6.77 -5.59 9.30
N PHE A 51 6.00 -4.59 9.71
CA PHE A 51 6.47 -3.21 9.83
C PHE A 51 5.99 -2.56 11.11
N GLN A 52 6.84 -1.70 11.68
CA GLN A 52 6.39 -0.76 12.68
C GLN A 52 5.77 0.45 12.00
N PRO A 53 4.81 1.16 12.62
CA PRO A 53 4.21 2.35 12.00
C PRO A 53 5.24 3.38 11.50
N GLU A 54 6.33 3.57 12.23
CA GLU A 54 7.38 4.53 11.89
C GLU A 54 8.09 4.20 10.58
N GLN A 55 8.11 2.93 10.20
CA GLN A 55 8.74 2.50 8.95
C GLN A 55 7.90 2.85 7.73
N LEU A 56 6.59 3.06 7.93
CA LEU A 56 5.65 3.39 6.86
C LEU A 56 5.35 4.88 6.79
N LEU A 57 5.34 5.54 7.95
CA LEU A 57 4.90 6.93 8.05
C LEU A 57 5.76 7.85 7.19
N ASN A 58 5.11 8.72 6.43
CA ASN A 58 5.72 9.69 5.53
C ASN A 58 6.49 9.09 4.36
N LYS A 59 6.40 7.79 4.15
CA LYS A 59 7.01 7.14 2.98
C LYS A 59 6.17 7.36 1.73
N GLN A 60 6.86 7.49 0.60
CA GLN A 60 6.22 7.47 -0.71
C GLN A 60 6.24 6.03 -1.21
N VAL A 61 5.05 5.50 -1.54
CA VAL A 61 4.89 4.11 -1.91
C VAL A 61 3.96 3.98 -3.14
N PRO A 62 4.13 2.93 -3.95
CA PRO A 62 3.20 2.71 -5.05
C PRO A 62 1.86 2.23 -4.53
N VAL A 63 0.79 2.78 -5.09
CA VAL A 63 -0.57 2.37 -4.74
C VAL A 63 -1.38 2.07 -6.00
N VAL A 64 -2.28 1.10 -5.90
CA VAL A 64 -3.32 0.89 -6.89
C VAL A 64 -4.51 1.73 -6.43
N ALA A 65 -4.80 2.81 -7.16
CA ALA A 65 -5.72 3.84 -6.68
C ALA A 65 -7.18 3.59 -7.06
N ASN A 66 -7.45 2.71 -8.01
CA ASN A 66 -8.80 2.50 -8.55
C ASN A 66 -9.34 1.08 -8.40
N LEU A 67 -8.98 0.40 -7.33
CA LEU A 67 -9.57 -0.90 -7.02
C LEU A 67 -10.98 -0.72 -6.47
N GLU A 68 -11.84 -1.73 -6.67
CA GLU A 68 -13.13 -1.77 -6.00
C GLU A 68 -12.90 -1.82 -4.49
N PRO A 69 -13.61 -0.99 -3.71
CA PRO A 69 -13.47 -1.03 -2.25
C PRO A 69 -13.81 -2.40 -1.67
N ALA A 70 -13.09 -2.81 -0.65
CA ALA A 70 -13.33 -4.05 0.08
C ALA A 70 -13.52 -3.74 1.55
N ILE A 71 -14.37 -4.51 2.22
CA ILE A 71 -14.57 -4.39 3.67
C ILE A 71 -13.75 -5.49 4.34
N LEU A 72 -12.77 -5.10 5.15
CA LEU A 72 -11.91 -6.02 5.87
C LEU A 72 -12.15 -5.87 7.37
N ARG A 73 -12.80 -6.87 7.96
CA ARG A 73 -13.15 -6.89 9.38
C ARG A 73 -13.88 -5.62 9.82
N GLY A 74 -14.82 -5.16 8.95
CA GLY A 74 -15.68 -4.02 9.24
C GLY A 74 -15.12 -2.66 8.83
N VAL A 75 -13.91 -2.60 8.26
CA VAL A 75 -13.30 -1.33 7.81
C VAL A 75 -13.07 -1.36 6.32
N GLU A 76 -13.43 -0.27 5.64
CA GLU A 76 -13.31 -0.18 4.20
C GLU A 76 -11.88 0.10 3.76
N SER A 77 -11.39 -0.70 2.80
CA SER A 77 -10.13 -0.49 2.11
C SER A 77 -10.41 -0.01 0.68
N GLN A 78 -9.89 1.15 0.32
CA GLN A 78 -10.17 1.81 -0.96
C GLN A 78 -9.04 1.68 -1.96
N VAL A 79 -7.81 1.55 -1.49
CA VAL A 79 -6.61 1.47 -2.33
C VAL A 79 -5.70 0.38 -1.77
N MET A 80 -4.75 -0.06 -2.58
CA MET A 80 -3.79 -1.10 -2.17
C MET A 80 -2.37 -0.57 -2.29
N ILE A 81 -1.60 -0.72 -1.22
CA ILE A 81 -0.15 -0.48 -1.24
C ILE A 81 0.51 -1.73 -1.82
N MET A 82 1.45 -1.52 -2.74
CA MET A 82 2.22 -2.62 -3.31
C MET A 82 3.53 -2.77 -2.54
N VAL A 83 3.84 -4.01 -2.17
CA VAL A 83 5.07 -4.35 -1.45
C VAL A 83 5.71 -5.58 -2.08
N VAL A 84 6.97 -5.83 -1.75
CA VAL A 84 7.67 -7.02 -2.20
C VAL A 84 7.60 -8.08 -1.10
N THR A 85 7.17 -9.29 -1.47
CA THR A 85 7.26 -10.44 -0.58
C THR A 85 8.56 -11.18 -0.87
N ASP A 86 9.39 -11.34 0.14
CA ASP A 86 10.65 -12.06 0.00
C ASP A 86 10.38 -13.56 -0.12
N LEU A 87 10.77 -14.15 -1.24
CA LEU A 87 10.57 -15.57 -1.50
C LEU A 87 11.84 -16.40 -1.32
N ALA A 88 12.91 -15.82 -0.79
CA ALA A 88 14.14 -16.56 -0.53
C ALA A 88 13.85 -17.73 0.44
N PRO A 89 14.24 -18.98 0.08
CA PRO A 89 13.88 -20.14 0.89
C PRO A 89 14.41 -20.10 2.32
N GLU A 90 15.54 -19.41 2.53
CA GLU A 90 16.16 -19.28 3.86
C GLU A 90 15.50 -18.19 4.71
N THR A 91 14.58 -17.42 4.16
CA THR A 91 13.89 -16.35 4.90
C THR A 91 12.77 -16.95 5.72
N THR A 92 12.98 -17.07 7.03
CA THR A 92 11.99 -17.60 7.97
C THR A 92 12.12 -16.84 9.29
N PRO A 93 11.11 -16.12 9.74
CA PRO A 93 9.80 -15.92 9.08
C PRO A 93 9.91 -15.08 7.79
N LYS A 94 8.85 -15.17 6.97
CA LYS A 94 8.74 -14.39 5.75
C LYS A 94 8.86 -12.90 6.05
N THR A 95 9.54 -12.16 5.17
CA THR A 95 9.66 -10.71 5.27
C THR A 95 9.03 -10.01 4.08
N LEU A 96 8.64 -8.77 4.30
CA LEU A 96 8.13 -7.89 3.24
C LEU A 96 9.04 -6.67 3.16
N HIS A 97 9.15 -6.11 1.96
CA HIS A 97 9.95 -4.92 1.72
C HIS A 97 9.12 -3.87 1.00
N LEU A 98 9.36 -2.60 1.34
CA LEU A 98 8.68 -1.50 0.67
C LEU A 98 9.27 -1.28 -0.71
N LEU A 99 8.41 -0.83 -1.62
CA LEU A 99 8.82 -0.24 -2.88
C LEU A 99 8.79 1.27 -2.70
N ILE A 100 9.82 1.96 -3.11
CA ILE A 100 9.87 3.41 -3.04
C ILE A 100 10.47 3.95 -4.33
N PRO A 101 10.12 5.18 -4.76
CA PRO A 101 10.83 5.79 -5.88
C PRO A 101 12.27 6.07 -5.46
N GLU A 102 13.21 6.06 -6.41
CA GLU A 102 14.62 6.26 -6.07
C GLU A 102 14.89 7.65 -5.47
N LYS A 103 14.00 8.60 -5.73
CA LYS A 103 14.04 9.92 -5.10
C LYS A 103 12.60 10.41 -4.93
N GLU A 104 12.42 11.39 -4.06
CA GLU A 104 11.11 11.96 -3.81
C GLU A 104 10.51 12.55 -5.09
N VAL A 105 9.23 12.28 -5.33
CA VAL A 105 8.48 12.78 -6.47
C VAL A 105 7.23 13.51 -5.97
N PRO A 106 6.59 14.34 -6.81
CA PRO A 106 5.30 14.90 -6.43
C PRO A 106 4.29 13.81 -6.10
N VAL A 107 3.54 13.98 -5.00
CA VAL A 107 2.54 13.00 -4.57
C VAL A 107 1.48 12.88 -5.65
N GLY A 108 1.11 11.63 -5.98
CA GLY A 108 0.18 11.34 -7.06
C GLY A 108 0.84 11.13 -8.42
N SER A 109 2.18 11.16 -8.48
CA SER A 109 2.91 10.88 -9.72
C SER A 109 2.54 9.50 -10.26
N LYS A 110 2.32 9.45 -11.57
CA LYS A 110 1.85 8.24 -12.23
C LYS A 110 2.97 7.21 -12.38
N ILE A 111 2.59 5.95 -12.17
CA ILE A 111 3.45 4.80 -12.47
C ILE A 111 2.98 4.23 -13.81
N SER A 112 3.92 4.04 -14.70
CA SER A 112 3.62 3.54 -16.06
C SER A 112 4.32 2.23 -16.34
#